data_9ecfab32e4980dababc8fed2bafef56c
#
_entry.id   9ecfab32e4980dababc8fed2bafef56c
#
_cell.length_a   1.000
_cell.length_b   1.000
_cell.length_c   1.000
_cell.angle_alpha   90.00
_cell.angle_beta   90.00
_cell.angle_gamma   90.00
#
_symmetry.space_group_name_H-M   'P 1'
#
loop_
_entity.id
_entity.type
_entity.pdbx_description
1 polymer ?
#
loop_
_entity_poly.entity_id
_entity_poly.type
_entity_poly.pdbx_seq_one_letter_code
_entity_poly.pdbx_strand_id
1 'polypeptide(L)'
;MLTLTRSFVKALSGRQETNVEVITLANARVSMSIVPELGAKIISLKSLTNQYEWLQQSPYSKMSVPEYGDSFINGFDTGGWDECFPSIKQEIYSAEGYKDLALPDHGELWCLHWKITKIIETDNFVTLSLCCQGRQLPYQFTRSITLHKDSHEFVIHYQLVNLGLNPLPYMWSMHPIFAAQPGMQIQLSDNIKQFYTDNGFNRFFNHSESVIHWPYTYAPSNIDSLIENHTFKAVAQSLNQPFASQSCDNQRYSQYCCLSYVMDKQSHFASKLFSKPMNNNAQNNLITVALTRENGAQRCGFSYYSDEVSHVGLWLNYQGWSGSALAPAYVVGLEPCIGGHDSLQQAMTKNEYAQVPASGKHSWSVSCFIE
;
A
#
# COMPACT_ATOMS: atom_id res chain seq x y z
N MET A 1 12.40 -23.19 -11.55
CA MET A 1 12.54 -24.03 -10.34
C MET A 1 11.88 -23.28 -9.20
N LEU A 2 11.16 -23.97 -8.31
CA LEU A 2 10.58 -23.36 -7.11
C LEU A 2 11.62 -23.38 -6.01
N THR A 3 11.83 -22.25 -5.32
CA THR A 3 12.88 -22.12 -4.29
C THR A 3 12.44 -21.22 -3.15
N LEU A 4 12.93 -21.53 -1.96
CA LEU A 4 13.07 -20.60 -0.85
C LEU A 4 14.56 -20.51 -0.51
N THR A 5 15.13 -19.31 -0.60
CA THR A 5 16.55 -19.10 -0.33
C THR A 5 16.73 -18.13 0.82
N ARG A 6 17.84 -18.28 1.56
CA ARG A 6 18.21 -17.40 2.66
C ARG A 6 19.57 -16.81 2.38
N SER A 7 19.68 -15.52 2.53
CA SER A 7 20.93 -14.77 2.39
C SER A 7 21.03 -13.71 3.48
N PHE A 8 22.20 -13.12 3.63
CA PHE A 8 22.40 -12.05 4.60
C PHE A 8 22.95 -10.81 3.90
N VAL A 9 22.45 -9.67 4.31
CA VAL A 9 22.92 -8.38 3.82
C VAL A 9 23.29 -7.48 4.99
N LYS A 10 24.21 -6.55 4.74
CA LYS A 10 24.59 -5.56 5.74
C LYS A 10 23.50 -4.51 5.91
N ALA A 11 23.17 -4.22 7.15
CA ALA A 11 22.25 -3.18 7.58
C ALA A 11 22.88 -2.35 8.71
N LEU A 12 22.25 -1.25 9.07
CA LEU A 12 22.61 -0.41 10.21
C LEU A 12 21.60 -0.60 11.33
N SER A 13 22.06 -0.91 12.53
CA SER A 13 21.29 -0.83 13.77
C SER A 13 21.87 0.33 14.57
N GLY A 14 21.19 1.48 14.57
CA GLY A 14 21.78 2.73 15.00
C GLY A 14 23.02 3.09 14.17
N ARG A 15 24.20 3.14 14.83
CA ARG A 15 25.49 3.41 14.15
C ARG A 15 26.33 2.17 13.87
N GLN A 16 25.84 0.98 14.22
CA GLN A 16 26.60 -0.26 14.09
C GLN A 16 26.14 -1.06 12.86
N GLU A 17 27.10 -1.63 12.14
CA GLU A 17 26.79 -2.59 11.09
C GLU A 17 26.35 -3.91 11.72
N THR A 18 25.26 -4.44 11.19
CA THR A 18 24.72 -5.76 11.49
C THR A 18 24.42 -6.52 10.22
N ASN A 19 24.24 -7.82 10.30
CA ASN A 19 23.71 -8.61 9.21
C ASN A 19 22.23 -8.89 9.49
N VAL A 20 21.38 -8.62 8.49
CA VAL A 20 19.97 -8.99 8.53
C VAL A 20 19.71 -10.08 7.51
N GLU A 21 18.77 -10.94 7.83
CA GLU A 21 18.40 -12.05 6.96
C GLU A 21 17.45 -11.59 5.86
N VAL A 22 17.72 -12.03 4.62
CA VAL A 22 16.82 -11.87 3.47
C VAL A 22 16.32 -13.25 3.06
N ILE A 23 15.01 -13.43 3.06
CA ILE A 23 14.36 -14.66 2.60
C ILE A 23 13.70 -14.38 1.26
N THR A 24 14.02 -15.15 0.25
CA THR A 24 13.46 -15.01 -1.09
C THR A 24 12.68 -16.25 -1.48
N LEU A 25 11.40 -16.07 -1.78
CA LEU A 25 10.54 -17.06 -2.43
C LEU A 25 10.55 -16.77 -3.93
N ALA A 26 10.85 -17.78 -4.73
CA ALA A 26 10.88 -17.63 -6.19
C ALA A 26 10.45 -18.90 -6.92
N ASN A 27 9.91 -18.70 -8.12
CA ASN A 27 9.71 -19.75 -9.12
C ASN A 27 10.31 -19.29 -10.47
N ALA A 28 9.90 -19.84 -11.59
CA ALA A 28 10.40 -19.45 -12.91
C ALA A 28 9.87 -18.06 -13.38
N ARG A 29 8.83 -17.52 -12.74
CA ARG A 29 8.10 -16.35 -13.20
C ARG A 29 8.29 -15.13 -12.31
N VAL A 30 8.27 -15.34 -10.99
CA VAL A 30 8.21 -14.26 -9.99
C VAL A 30 9.14 -14.53 -8.82
N SER A 31 9.56 -13.46 -8.15
CA SER A 31 10.27 -13.54 -6.87
C SER A 31 9.85 -12.44 -5.91
N MET A 32 9.88 -12.76 -4.61
CA MET A 32 9.61 -11.84 -3.50
C MET A 32 10.69 -12.02 -2.43
N SER A 33 11.31 -10.92 -1.99
CA SER A 33 12.35 -10.94 -0.96
C SER A 33 11.89 -10.17 0.28
N ILE A 34 12.04 -10.78 1.45
CA ILE A 34 11.50 -10.33 2.73
C ILE A 34 12.62 -10.24 3.76
N VAL A 35 12.60 -9.21 4.62
CA VAL A 35 13.55 -9.00 5.73
C VAL A 35 12.79 -9.03 7.07
N PRO A 36 12.87 -10.14 7.82
CA PRO A 36 12.13 -10.29 9.09
C PRO A 36 12.46 -9.21 10.13
N GLU A 37 13.74 -8.82 10.23
CA GLU A 37 14.22 -7.83 11.20
C GLU A 37 13.73 -6.40 10.93
N LEU A 38 13.22 -6.12 9.74
CA LEU A 38 12.70 -4.82 9.32
C LEU A 38 11.17 -4.84 9.22
N GLY A 39 10.44 -5.28 10.24
CA GLY A 39 8.98 -5.35 10.18
C GLY A 39 8.46 -6.39 9.18
N ALA A 40 9.26 -7.40 8.84
CA ALA A 40 9.03 -8.31 7.72
C ALA A 40 8.79 -7.58 6.39
N LYS A 41 9.46 -6.45 6.18
CA LYS A 41 9.42 -5.65 4.97
C LYS A 41 9.71 -6.47 3.73
N ILE A 42 8.89 -6.35 2.70
CA ILE A 42 9.16 -6.91 1.37
C ILE A 42 9.99 -5.87 0.61
N ILE A 43 11.25 -6.19 0.35
CA ILE A 43 12.21 -5.27 -0.27
C ILE A 43 12.32 -5.43 -1.78
N SER A 44 11.78 -6.51 -2.34
CA SER A 44 11.82 -6.77 -3.78
C SER A 44 10.60 -7.59 -4.19
N LEU A 45 9.99 -7.22 -5.31
CA LEU A 45 8.88 -7.91 -5.95
C LEU A 45 9.11 -7.89 -7.46
N LYS A 46 9.61 -8.99 -8.01
CA LYS A 46 10.11 -9.05 -9.40
C LYS A 46 9.28 -9.95 -10.30
N SER A 47 9.08 -9.47 -11.52
CA SER A 47 8.84 -10.34 -12.67
C SER A 47 10.18 -10.88 -13.15
N LEU A 48 10.35 -12.20 -13.14
CA LEU A 48 11.57 -12.86 -13.64
C LEU A 48 11.54 -13.08 -15.15
N THR A 49 10.37 -12.99 -15.77
CA THR A 49 10.21 -13.14 -17.22
C THR A 49 10.80 -11.97 -18.00
N ASN A 50 10.71 -10.76 -17.45
CA ASN A 50 11.24 -9.52 -18.04
C ASN A 50 12.24 -8.78 -17.13
N GLN A 51 12.62 -9.40 -16.01
CA GLN A 51 13.57 -8.86 -15.02
C GLN A 51 13.17 -7.49 -14.44
N TYR A 52 11.85 -7.23 -14.33
CA TYR A 52 11.36 -5.97 -13.84
C TYR A 52 11.09 -5.98 -12.34
N GLU A 53 11.66 -5.00 -11.62
CA GLU A 53 11.38 -4.73 -10.21
C GLU A 53 10.22 -3.74 -10.09
N TRP A 54 9.16 -4.16 -9.41
CA TRP A 54 7.96 -3.36 -9.26
C TRP A 54 8.03 -2.37 -8.10
N LEU A 55 8.70 -2.75 -7.01
CA LEU A 55 8.77 -1.90 -5.83
C LEU A 55 9.83 -0.81 -6.00
N GLN A 56 9.53 0.37 -5.47
CA GLN A 56 10.53 1.42 -5.30
C GLN A 56 11.67 0.88 -4.45
N GLN A 57 12.87 1.01 -4.96
CA GLN A 57 14.07 0.58 -4.24
C GLN A 57 14.58 1.69 -3.33
N SER A 58 15.14 1.30 -2.19
CA SER A 58 15.77 2.24 -1.27
C SER A 58 16.87 3.03 -1.97
N PRO A 59 16.92 4.37 -1.79
CA PRO A 59 18.03 5.19 -2.28
C PRO A 59 19.32 4.98 -1.48
N TYR A 60 19.26 4.32 -0.35
CA TYR A 60 20.41 4.09 0.52
C TYR A 60 21.10 2.78 0.17
N SER A 61 22.42 2.78 0.26
CA SER A 61 23.28 1.59 0.04
C SER A 61 23.14 0.52 1.12
N LYS A 62 22.64 0.90 2.30
CA LYS A 62 22.39 0.00 3.43
C LYS A 62 20.99 0.24 3.97
N MET A 63 20.30 -0.83 4.34
CA MET A 63 19.06 -0.74 5.08
C MET A 63 19.32 -0.34 6.53
N SER A 64 18.35 0.34 7.15
CA SER A 64 18.38 0.62 8.59
C SER A 64 17.38 -0.26 9.31
N VAL A 65 17.81 -0.88 10.41
CA VAL A 65 16.92 -1.62 11.30
C VAL A 65 16.20 -0.59 12.17
N PRO A 66 14.87 -0.52 12.16
CA PRO A 66 14.14 0.46 12.94
C PRO A 66 14.20 0.14 14.44
N GLU A 67 14.21 1.18 15.25
CA GLU A 67 13.88 1.09 16.68
C GLU A 67 12.42 1.50 16.90
N TYR A 68 11.81 0.92 17.91
CA TYR A 68 10.43 1.25 18.23
C TYR A 68 10.28 2.72 18.63
N GLY A 69 9.41 3.44 17.93
CA GLY A 69 9.20 4.87 18.11
C GLY A 69 9.98 5.76 17.13
N ASP A 70 10.77 5.16 16.24
CA ASP A 70 11.36 5.89 15.13
C ASP A 70 10.27 6.51 14.25
N SER A 71 10.60 7.58 13.57
CA SER A 71 9.70 8.21 12.60
C SER A 71 9.82 7.53 11.25
N PHE A 72 8.74 6.89 10.79
CA PHE A 72 8.71 6.23 9.48
C PHE A 72 9.07 7.21 8.36
N ILE A 73 8.40 8.36 8.31
CA ILE A 73 8.58 9.38 7.27
C ILE A 73 9.96 10.04 7.26
N ASN A 74 10.71 9.98 8.38
CA ASN A 74 12.00 10.67 8.51
C ASN A 74 13.22 9.78 8.23
N GLY A 75 13.03 8.51 7.84
CA GLY A 75 14.19 7.66 7.57
C GLY A 75 13.89 6.25 7.09
N PHE A 76 12.64 5.81 7.19
CA PHE A 76 12.24 4.43 6.90
C PHE A 76 11.25 4.32 5.74
N ASP A 77 10.65 5.42 5.27
CA ASP A 77 9.91 5.47 4.00
C ASP A 77 10.88 5.43 2.81
N THR A 78 11.49 4.26 2.63
CA THR A 78 12.57 4.04 1.65
C THR A 78 12.12 3.19 0.47
N GLY A 79 10.82 3.08 0.23
CA GLY A 79 10.26 2.14 -0.74
C GLY A 79 10.09 0.73 -0.17
N GLY A 80 9.89 -0.25 -1.03
CA GLY A 80 9.50 -1.60 -0.61
C GLY A 80 8.02 -1.69 -0.21
N TRP A 81 7.68 -2.64 0.65
CA TRP A 81 6.32 -2.86 1.12
C TRP A 81 6.32 -3.16 2.62
N ASP A 82 5.76 -2.26 3.38
CA ASP A 82 5.55 -2.35 4.81
C ASP A 82 4.09 -2.70 5.16
N GLU A 83 3.81 -2.94 6.44
CA GLU A 83 2.48 -3.17 6.99
C GLU A 83 2.17 -2.10 8.03
N CYS A 84 1.02 -1.43 7.92
CA CYS A 84 0.55 -0.44 8.88
C CYS A 84 -0.50 -1.07 9.80
N PHE A 85 -0.35 -0.92 11.12
CA PHE A 85 -1.29 -1.42 12.13
C PHE A 85 -0.94 -0.84 13.52
N PRO A 86 -1.89 -0.47 14.38
CA PRO A 86 -3.33 -0.45 14.19
C PRO A 86 -3.87 0.87 13.62
N SER A 87 -2.99 1.78 13.23
CA SER A 87 -3.24 3.08 12.62
C SER A 87 -2.13 3.38 11.61
N ILE A 88 -2.34 4.30 10.68
CA ILE A 88 -1.29 4.82 9.81
C ILE A 88 -0.68 6.06 10.48
N LYS A 89 -1.50 7.01 10.90
CA LYS A 89 -1.06 8.23 11.55
C LYS A 89 -0.53 7.97 12.95
N GLN A 90 0.53 8.67 13.35
CA GLN A 90 0.92 8.74 14.75
C GLN A 90 -0.20 9.37 15.58
N GLU A 91 -0.66 8.67 16.60
CA GLU A 91 -1.75 9.14 17.45
C GLU A 91 -1.75 8.45 18.82
N ILE A 92 -2.64 8.90 19.70
CA ILE A 92 -2.90 8.24 20.98
C ILE A 92 -4.04 7.24 20.79
N TYR A 93 -3.78 5.98 21.12
CA TYR A 93 -4.78 4.92 21.11
C TYR A 93 -5.66 5.05 22.37
N SER A 94 -6.89 5.52 22.16
CA SER A 94 -7.84 5.86 23.24
C SER A 94 -9.09 4.97 23.20
N ALA A 95 -8.95 3.71 22.81
CA ALA A 95 -10.07 2.76 22.84
C ALA A 95 -10.45 2.36 24.26
N GLU A 96 -11.71 1.99 24.46
CA GLU A 96 -12.22 1.53 25.75
C GLU A 96 -11.40 0.38 26.30
N GLY A 97 -10.98 0.47 27.57
CA GLY A 97 -10.13 -0.51 28.23
C GLY A 97 -8.62 -0.35 27.97
N TYR A 98 -8.22 0.62 27.15
CA TYR A 98 -6.84 0.99 26.90
C TYR A 98 -6.60 2.43 27.37
N LYS A 99 -5.47 2.68 28.02
CA LYS A 99 -5.16 4.02 28.52
C LYS A 99 -4.10 4.68 27.64
N ASP A 100 -4.52 5.62 26.82
CA ASP A 100 -3.67 6.62 26.16
C ASP A 100 -2.29 6.09 25.71
N LEU A 101 -2.30 4.99 24.94
CA LEU A 101 -1.06 4.40 24.43
C LEU A 101 -0.60 5.19 23.21
N ALA A 102 0.65 5.65 23.23
CA ALA A 102 1.24 6.34 22.08
C ALA A 102 1.56 5.32 20.97
N LEU A 103 0.87 5.43 19.85
CA LEU A 103 1.15 4.67 18.63
C LEU A 103 2.20 5.40 17.79
N PRO A 104 3.21 4.69 17.28
CA PRO A 104 4.17 5.29 16.37
C PRO A 104 3.54 5.61 15.01
N ASP A 105 4.21 6.44 14.24
CA ASP A 105 3.90 6.72 12.85
C ASP A 105 3.91 5.42 12.01
N HIS A 106 2.87 5.18 11.21
CA HIS A 106 2.57 3.93 10.50
C HIS A 106 2.32 2.71 11.40
N GLY A 107 2.07 2.93 12.70
CA GLY A 107 1.75 1.87 13.66
C GLY A 107 2.97 1.03 14.07
N GLU A 108 2.72 -0.17 14.59
CA GLU A 108 3.78 -0.97 15.22
C GLU A 108 4.46 -1.96 14.29
N LEU A 109 3.75 -2.52 13.27
CA LEU A 109 4.23 -3.71 12.56
C LEU A 109 5.56 -3.51 11.81
N TRP A 110 5.76 -2.35 11.21
CA TRP A 110 6.94 -2.03 10.42
C TRP A 110 8.23 -1.91 11.23
N CYS A 111 8.12 -1.60 12.52
CA CYS A 111 9.27 -1.44 13.42
C CYS A 111 9.46 -2.60 14.40
N LEU A 112 8.67 -3.67 14.28
CA LEU A 112 8.83 -4.87 15.08
C LEU A 112 9.70 -5.90 14.35
N HIS A 113 10.50 -6.66 15.12
CA HIS A 113 11.19 -7.83 14.57
C HIS A 113 10.20 -9.00 14.48
N TRP A 114 9.99 -9.51 13.28
CA TRP A 114 9.15 -10.67 13.06
C TRP A 114 9.96 -11.96 13.10
N LYS A 115 9.41 -12.96 13.73
CA LYS A 115 10.02 -14.29 13.83
C LYS A 115 9.49 -15.22 12.76
N ILE A 116 10.36 -15.99 12.14
CA ILE A 116 9.97 -17.09 11.27
C ILE A 116 9.37 -18.18 12.16
N THR A 117 8.11 -18.53 11.95
CA THR A 117 7.41 -19.57 12.74
C THR A 117 7.30 -20.87 11.97
N LYS A 118 7.26 -20.79 10.63
CA LYS A 118 7.12 -21.99 9.80
C LYS A 118 7.69 -21.75 8.41
N ILE A 119 8.37 -22.77 7.88
CA ILE A 119 8.73 -22.89 6.46
C ILE A 119 8.21 -24.25 6.00
N ILE A 120 7.52 -24.27 4.87
CA ILE A 120 7.10 -25.49 4.18
C ILE A 120 7.68 -25.43 2.78
N GLU A 121 8.40 -26.45 2.40
CA GLU A 121 8.93 -26.63 1.04
C GLU A 121 8.47 -27.96 0.49
N THR A 122 7.83 -27.94 -0.67
CA THR A 122 7.38 -29.11 -1.42
C THR A 122 7.72 -28.94 -2.91
N ASP A 123 7.51 -29.95 -3.71
CA ASP A 123 7.69 -29.86 -5.17
C ASP A 123 6.68 -28.90 -5.84
N ASN A 124 5.55 -28.59 -5.18
CA ASN A 124 4.43 -27.84 -5.74
C ASN A 124 4.29 -26.43 -5.16
N PHE A 125 4.70 -26.18 -3.93
CA PHE A 125 4.62 -24.86 -3.30
C PHE A 125 5.65 -24.69 -2.20
N VAL A 126 5.97 -23.43 -1.93
CA VAL A 126 6.71 -23.00 -0.72
C VAL A 126 5.84 -22.06 0.08
N THR A 127 5.91 -22.16 1.44
CA THR A 127 5.24 -21.23 2.36
C THR A 127 6.23 -20.74 3.40
N LEU A 128 6.24 -19.43 3.61
CA LEU A 128 6.94 -18.75 4.70
C LEU A 128 5.91 -18.14 5.65
N SER A 129 5.95 -18.52 6.92
CA SER A 129 5.11 -17.90 7.96
C SER A 129 5.97 -17.10 8.94
N LEU A 130 5.56 -15.87 9.18
CA LEU A 130 6.21 -14.88 10.04
C LEU A 130 5.20 -14.38 11.07
N CYS A 131 5.68 -14.08 12.27
CA CYS A 131 4.84 -13.62 13.38
C CYS A 131 5.56 -12.57 14.22
N CYS A 132 4.82 -11.58 14.70
CA CYS A 132 5.26 -10.64 15.72
C CYS A 132 4.20 -10.47 16.81
N GLN A 133 4.59 -9.88 17.94
CA GLN A 133 3.70 -9.48 19.02
C GLN A 133 3.77 -7.96 19.17
N GLY A 134 2.61 -7.35 19.43
CA GLY A 134 2.52 -5.93 19.71
C GLY A 134 3.34 -5.55 20.94
N ARG A 135 3.89 -4.35 20.90
CA ARG A 135 4.68 -3.81 22.02
C ARG A 135 3.82 -3.00 22.98
N GLN A 136 2.95 -2.15 22.47
CA GLN A 136 2.02 -1.38 23.28
C GLN A 136 0.67 -2.10 23.44
N LEU A 137 0.23 -2.76 22.39
CA LEU A 137 -1.06 -3.42 22.34
C LEU A 137 -0.89 -4.95 22.47
N PRO A 138 -1.82 -5.62 23.18
CA PRO A 138 -1.73 -7.06 23.45
C PRO A 138 -2.25 -7.87 22.25
N TYR A 139 -1.48 -7.96 21.17
CA TYR A 139 -1.85 -8.77 20.01
C TYR A 139 -0.69 -9.64 19.52
N GLN A 140 -1.06 -10.66 18.76
CA GLN A 140 -0.15 -11.40 17.90
C GLN A 140 -0.62 -11.23 16.44
N PHE A 141 0.32 -10.87 15.57
CA PHE A 141 0.07 -10.71 14.14
C PHE A 141 0.90 -11.73 13.37
N THR A 142 0.25 -12.46 12.46
CA THR A 142 0.90 -13.49 11.64
C THR A 142 0.65 -13.22 10.18
N ARG A 143 1.68 -13.39 9.34
CA ARG A 143 1.61 -13.35 7.88
C ARG A 143 2.21 -14.62 7.31
N SER A 144 1.46 -15.35 6.49
CA SER A 144 1.92 -16.54 5.77
C SER A 144 1.86 -16.28 4.28
N ILE A 145 2.98 -16.41 3.59
CA ILE A 145 3.14 -16.16 2.16
C ILE A 145 3.39 -17.48 1.46
N THR A 146 2.52 -17.85 0.52
CA THR A 146 2.62 -19.09 -0.27
C THR A 146 2.83 -18.74 -1.74
N LEU A 147 3.83 -19.38 -2.36
CA LEU A 147 4.07 -19.35 -3.79
C LEU A 147 3.98 -20.77 -4.36
N HIS A 148 3.13 -20.95 -5.36
CA HIS A 148 3.04 -22.20 -6.11
C HIS A 148 4.03 -22.23 -7.29
N LYS A 149 4.46 -23.42 -7.69
CA LYS A 149 5.51 -23.69 -8.69
C LYS A 149 5.31 -22.94 -10.01
N ASP A 150 4.09 -22.97 -10.54
CA ASP A 150 3.78 -22.41 -11.86
C ASP A 150 2.90 -21.16 -11.79
N SER A 151 2.70 -20.62 -10.59
CA SER A 151 1.90 -19.40 -10.36
C SER A 151 2.68 -18.14 -10.69
N HIS A 152 1.97 -17.09 -11.01
CA HIS A 152 2.43 -15.70 -11.02
C HIS A 152 1.88 -14.91 -9.82
N GLU A 153 1.33 -15.62 -8.82
CA GLU A 153 0.73 -15.07 -7.61
C GLU A 153 1.42 -15.56 -6.35
N PHE A 154 1.53 -14.64 -5.37
CA PHE A 154 1.79 -14.96 -3.97
C PHE A 154 0.47 -14.85 -3.22
N VAL A 155 0.02 -15.92 -2.60
CA VAL A 155 -1.14 -15.90 -1.70
C VAL A 155 -0.66 -15.55 -0.30
N ILE A 156 -1.17 -14.46 0.25
CA ILE A 156 -0.78 -13.93 1.55
C ILE A 156 -1.97 -14.06 2.49
N HIS A 157 -1.81 -14.84 3.53
CA HIS A 157 -2.80 -15.02 4.59
C HIS A 157 -2.35 -14.29 5.84
N TYR A 158 -3.23 -13.47 6.40
CA TYR A 158 -3.04 -12.72 7.63
C TYR A 158 -3.90 -13.25 8.76
N GLN A 159 -3.38 -13.20 9.97
CA GLN A 159 -4.14 -13.48 11.18
C GLN A 159 -3.73 -12.52 12.30
N LEU A 160 -4.72 -11.86 12.86
CA LEU A 160 -4.61 -11.04 14.06
C LEU A 160 -5.29 -11.77 15.22
N VAL A 161 -4.58 -12.00 16.31
CA VAL A 161 -5.09 -12.55 17.55
C VAL A 161 -5.02 -11.47 18.62
N ASN A 162 -6.15 -11.15 19.23
CA ASN A 162 -6.19 -10.27 20.40
C ASN A 162 -5.85 -11.09 21.66
N LEU A 163 -4.74 -10.77 22.29
CA LEU A 163 -4.26 -11.42 23.51
C LEU A 163 -4.78 -10.71 24.78
N GLY A 164 -5.49 -9.61 24.62
CA GLY A 164 -6.01 -8.79 25.70
C GLY A 164 -7.40 -9.20 26.16
N LEU A 165 -7.83 -8.56 27.25
CA LEU A 165 -9.13 -8.79 27.90
C LEU A 165 -10.23 -7.83 27.38
N ASN A 166 -9.86 -6.85 26.58
CA ASN A 166 -10.77 -5.87 25.98
C ASN A 166 -10.82 -6.05 24.46
N PRO A 167 -11.92 -5.67 23.81
CA PRO A 167 -11.96 -5.60 22.34
C PRO A 167 -10.84 -4.70 21.80
N LEU A 168 -10.23 -5.10 20.69
CA LEU A 168 -9.13 -4.39 20.05
C LEU A 168 -9.61 -3.73 18.74
N PRO A 169 -10.01 -2.46 18.75
CA PRO A 169 -10.25 -1.69 17.53
C PRO A 169 -8.95 -1.49 16.74
N TYR A 170 -9.04 -1.59 15.41
CA TYR A 170 -7.87 -1.43 14.56
C TYR A 170 -8.23 -1.03 13.13
N MET A 171 -7.25 -0.47 12.46
CA MET A 171 -7.11 -0.46 11.01
C MET A 171 -5.88 -1.27 10.62
N TRP A 172 -5.88 -1.77 9.40
CA TRP A 172 -4.73 -2.38 8.78
C TRP A 172 -4.60 -1.91 7.34
N SER A 173 -3.40 -1.64 6.90
CA SER A 173 -3.11 -1.31 5.51
C SER A 173 -1.83 -1.99 5.06
N MET A 174 -1.88 -2.65 3.92
CA MET A 174 -0.67 -2.90 3.15
C MET A 174 -0.11 -1.56 2.68
N HIS A 175 1.21 -1.42 2.68
CA HIS A 175 1.87 -0.20 2.23
C HIS A 175 2.94 -0.50 1.16
N PRO A 176 2.57 -1.15 0.04
CA PRO A 176 3.49 -1.39 -1.07
C PRO A 176 3.70 -0.11 -1.87
N ILE A 177 4.96 0.30 -2.00
CA ILE A 177 5.38 1.48 -2.74
C ILE A 177 5.98 1.06 -4.07
N PHE A 178 5.24 1.25 -5.14
CA PHE A 178 5.66 0.94 -6.50
C PHE A 178 6.46 2.08 -7.12
N ALA A 179 7.52 1.74 -7.85
CA ALA A 179 8.26 2.71 -8.65
C ALA A 179 7.37 3.23 -9.78
N ALA A 180 7.06 4.52 -9.77
CA ALA A 180 6.22 5.13 -10.81
C ALA A 180 7.03 5.42 -12.08
N GLN A 181 6.36 5.31 -13.23
CA GLN A 181 6.87 5.72 -14.53
C GLN A 181 5.76 6.43 -15.30
N PRO A 182 6.07 7.47 -16.12
CA PRO A 182 5.10 8.11 -16.97
C PRO A 182 4.40 7.09 -17.90
N GLY A 183 3.08 7.20 -18.02
CA GLY A 183 2.27 6.30 -18.84
C GLY A 183 1.81 5.02 -18.15
N MET A 184 2.24 4.74 -16.94
CA MET A 184 1.62 3.71 -16.11
C MET A 184 0.18 4.07 -15.80
N GLN A 185 -0.66 3.04 -15.62
CA GLN A 185 -2.07 3.21 -15.31
C GLN A 185 -2.46 2.42 -14.07
N ILE A 186 -3.25 3.07 -13.20
CA ILE A 186 -3.88 2.44 -12.05
C ILE A 186 -5.23 1.88 -12.50
N GLN A 187 -5.40 0.58 -12.38
CA GLN A 187 -6.64 -0.14 -12.69
C GLN A 187 -7.30 -0.58 -11.38
N LEU A 188 -8.56 -0.24 -11.23
CA LEU A 188 -9.38 -0.62 -10.07
C LEU A 188 -10.62 -1.37 -10.55
N SER A 189 -11.11 -2.30 -9.73
CA SER A 189 -12.41 -2.95 -9.98
C SER A 189 -13.54 -1.95 -10.15
N ASP A 190 -14.50 -2.28 -11.01
CA ASP A 190 -15.58 -1.39 -11.43
C ASP A 190 -16.50 -0.91 -10.29
N ASN A 191 -16.52 -1.59 -9.17
CA ASN A 191 -17.29 -1.20 -7.98
C ASN A 191 -16.58 -0.13 -7.12
N ILE A 192 -15.30 0.19 -7.40
CA ILE A 192 -14.56 1.26 -6.71
C ILE A 192 -14.73 2.55 -7.51
N LYS A 193 -15.70 3.39 -7.11
CA LYS A 193 -16.09 4.60 -7.85
C LYS A 193 -15.81 5.90 -7.10
N GLN A 194 -15.64 5.84 -5.80
CA GLN A 194 -15.56 7.05 -4.97
C GLN A 194 -14.41 6.94 -3.98
N PHE A 195 -13.69 8.04 -3.87
CA PHE A 195 -12.63 8.24 -2.90
C PHE A 195 -12.88 9.51 -2.11
N TYR A 196 -12.24 9.61 -0.98
CA TYR A 196 -12.08 10.86 -0.21
C TYR A 196 -10.61 11.07 0.10
N THR A 197 -10.25 12.33 0.26
CA THR A 197 -8.89 12.72 0.64
C THR A 197 -8.75 12.68 2.15
N ASP A 198 -7.60 12.25 2.65
CA ASP A 198 -7.23 12.58 4.03
C ASP A 198 -6.98 14.08 4.16
N ASN A 199 -7.48 14.69 5.25
CA ASN A 199 -7.38 16.13 5.50
C ASN A 199 -5.93 16.65 5.60
N GLY A 200 -4.95 15.77 5.82
CA GLY A 200 -3.53 16.11 5.88
C GLY A 200 -2.89 16.41 4.52
N PHE A 201 -3.49 15.94 3.42
CA PHE A 201 -2.91 16.03 2.06
C PHE A 201 -3.81 16.75 1.05
N ASN A 202 -4.68 17.65 1.50
CA ASN A 202 -5.59 18.41 0.63
C ASN A 202 -4.94 19.57 -0.15
N ARG A 203 -3.63 19.56 -0.38
CA ARG A 203 -2.93 20.66 -1.08
C ARG A 203 -3.40 20.88 -2.50
N PHE A 204 -3.91 19.82 -3.14
CA PHE A 204 -4.21 19.77 -4.57
C PHE A 204 -5.70 19.73 -4.88
N PHE A 205 -6.56 19.57 -3.89
CA PHE A 205 -8.00 19.55 -4.06
C PHE A 205 -8.61 20.79 -3.40
N ASN A 206 -9.56 21.41 -4.09
CA ASN A 206 -10.35 22.48 -3.47
C ASN A 206 -11.04 21.93 -2.22
N HIS A 207 -10.95 22.63 -1.11
CA HIS A 207 -11.52 22.25 0.19
C HIS A 207 -13.03 21.94 0.19
N SER A 208 -13.72 22.15 -0.93
CA SER A 208 -15.14 21.87 -1.10
C SER A 208 -15.46 20.44 -1.53
N GLU A 209 -14.49 19.66 -2.02
CA GLU A 209 -14.76 18.29 -2.49
C GLU A 209 -14.34 17.26 -1.44
N SER A 210 -15.31 16.82 -0.63
CA SER A 210 -15.11 15.70 0.28
C SER A 210 -15.08 14.34 -0.43
N VAL A 211 -15.52 14.26 -1.70
CA VAL A 211 -15.63 13.01 -2.48
C VAL A 211 -15.08 13.22 -3.89
N ILE A 212 -14.17 12.34 -4.28
CA ILE A 212 -13.60 12.25 -5.63
C ILE A 212 -14.32 11.11 -6.35
N HIS A 213 -14.82 11.37 -7.56
CA HIS A 213 -15.40 10.38 -8.43
C HIS A 213 -14.32 9.79 -9.35
N TRP A 214 -13.81 8.60 -8.99
CA TRP A 214 -12.76 7.94 -9.74
C TRP A 214 -13.14 7.70 -11.21
N PRO A 215 -12.24 7.93 -12.16
CA PRO A 215 -10.85 8.38 -12.00
C PRO A 215 -10.64 9.90 -12.12
N TYR A 216 -11.67 10.71 -12.06
CA TYR A 216 -11.59 12.14 -12.38
C TYR A 216 -11.70 13.02 -11.13
N THR A 217 -10.89 14.06 -11.10
CA THR A 217 -10.97 15.14 -10.13
C THR A 217 -10.76 16.50 -10.81
N TYR A 218 -11.13 17.59 -10.14
CA TYR A 218 -10.79 18.93 -10.62
C TYR A 218 -9.29 19.15 -10.60
N ALA A 219 -8.79 19.77 -11.67
CA ALA A 219 -7.41 20.19 -11.72
C ALA A 219 -7.15 21.25 -10.63
N PRO A 220 -6.00 21.18 -9.92
CA PRO A 220 -5.61 22.24 -8.99
C PRO A 220 -5.57 23.60 -9.69
N SER A 221 -5.90 24.67 -8.97
CA SER A 221 -5.99 26.04 -9.50
C SER A 221 -4.68 26.61 -10.08
N ASN A 222 -3.55 25.97 -9.84
CA ASN A 222 -2.22 26.33 -10.36
C ASN A 222 -1.74 25.45 -11.53
N ILE A 223 -2.62 24.62 -12.09
CA ILE A 223 -2.26 23.70 -13.17
C ILE A 223 -2.04 24.41 -14.51
N ASP A 224 -2.51 25.65 -14.67
CA ASP A 224 -2.33 26.42 -15.91
C ASP A 224 -0.85 26.54 -16.33
N SER A 225 0.07 26.57 -15.36
CA SER A 225 1.51 26.54 -15.62
C SER A 225 2.05 25.13 -15.96
N LEU A 226 1.28 24.06 -15.72
CA LEU A 226 1.66 22.66 -15.94
C LEU A 226 1.05 22.10 -17.24
N ILE A 227 -0.02 22.73 -17.77
CA ILE A 227 -0.74 22.31 -19.01
C ILE A 227 0.08 22.57 -20.28
N GLU A 228 1.08 23.43 -20.25
CA GLU A 228 1.97 23.65 -21.40
C GLU A 228 2.85 22.44 -21.75
N ASN A 229 2.93 21.43 -20.87
CA ASN A 229 3.71 20.23 -21.11
C ASN A 229 2.93 19.15 -21.87
N HIS A 230 3.56 18.61 -22.91
CA HIS A 230 3.05 17.71 -23.95
C HIS A 230 2.29 16.46 -23.45
N THR A 231 2.48 16.02 -22.21
CA THR A 231 1.90 14.78 -21.65
C THR A 231 0.40 14.92 -21.39
N PHE A 232 -0.08 16.07 -20.93
CA PHE A 232 -1.51 16.32 -20.75
C PHE A 232 -2.27 16.40 -22.08
N LYS A 233 -1.64 16.97 -23.12
CA LYS A 233 -2.22 16.98 -24.48
C LYS A 233 -2.36 15.58 -25.06
N ALA A 234 -1.40 14.69 -24.83
CA ALA A 234 -1.45 13.31 -25.32
C ALA A 234 -2.55 12.50 -24.59
N VAL A 235 -2.72 12.67 -23.28
CA VAL A 235 -3.80 12.03 -22.51
C VAL A 235 -5.16 12.58 -22.92
N ALA A 236 -5.31 13.90 -23.08
CA ALA A 236 -6.55 14.51 -23.57
C ALA A 236 -6.89 14.06 -25.01
N GLN A 237 -5.90 13.82 -25.86
CA GLN A 237 -6.10 13.30 -27.21
C GLN A 237 -6.41 11.81 -27.25
N SER A 238 -5.89 10.99 -26.32
CA SER A 238 -6.23 9.57 -26.22
C SER A 238 -7.62 9.34 -25.61
N LEU A 239 -8.14 10.29 -24.84
CA LEU A 239 -9.50 10.29 -24.28
C LEU A 239 -10.59 10.66 -25.30
N ASN A 240 -10.23 11.01 -26.54
CA ASN A 240 -11.19 11.27 -27.65
C ASN A 240 -11.88 10.00 -28.20
N GLN A 241 -11.88 8.90 -27.49
CA GLN A 241 -12.69 7.70 -27.73
C GLN A 241 -13.71 7.52 -26.62
N PRO A 242 -14.85 7.10 -26.79
CA PRO A 242 -16.21 7.45 -27.14
C PRO A 242 -17.05 8.17 -26.05
N PHE A 243 -16.47 8.92 -25.14
CA PHE A 243 -17.23 9.76 -24.19
C PHE A 243 -17.79 11.06 -24.84
N ALA A 244 -17.52 11.28 -26.10
CA ALA A 244 -17.97 12.46 -26.85
C ALA A 244 -19.47 12.49 -27.22
N SER A 245 -20.27 11.51 -26.78
CA SER A 245 -21.71 11.47 -27.08
C SER A 245 -22.63 12.05 -26.01
N GLN A 246 -22.09 12.54 -24.88
CA GLN A 246 -22.87 13.36 -23.95
C GLN A 246 -22.33 14.79 -23.99
N SER A 247 -23.12 15.69 -24.54
CA SER A 247 -22.91 17.11 -24.73
C SER A 247 -22.33 17.83 -23.51
N CYS A 248 -21.00 17.86 -23.39
CA CYS A 248 -20.29 18.68 -22.42
C CYS A 248 -19.44 19.69 -23.16
N ASP A 249 -19.65 20.97 -22.87
CA ASP A 249 -18.92 22.10 -23.40
C ASP A 249 -17.40 21.90 -23.39
N ASN A 250 -16.73 22.09 -24.52
CA ASN A 250 -15.28 21.94 -24.69
C ASN A 250 -14.41 22.77 -23.72
N GLN A 251 -15.00 23.77 -23.05
CA GLN A 251 -14.30 24.59 -22.05
C GLN A 251 -14.19 23.92 -20.66
N ARG A 252 -14.99 22.89 -20.34
CA ARG A 252 -14.94 22.22 -19.04
C ARG A 252 -13.87 21.16 -18.92
N TYR A 253 -13.42 20.56 -20.03
CA TYR A 253 -12.42 19.49 -20.00
C TYR A 253 -11.00 19.93 -19.60
N SER A 254 -10.66 21.21 -19.73
CA SER A 254 -9.37 21.74 -19.27
C SER A 254 -9.22 21.80 -17.75
N GLN A 255 -10.30 21.53 -16.99
CA GLN A 255 -10.31 21.60 -15.53
C GLN A 255 -10.30 20.24 -14.83
N TYR A 256 -10.31 19.11 -15.55
CA TYR A 256 -10.31 17.77 -14.96
C TYR A 256 -8.96 17.08 -15.14
N CYS A 257 -8.53 16.43 -14.07
CA CYS A 257 -7.35 15.58 -14.03
C CYS A 257 -7.77 14.12 -13.92
N CYS A 258 -7.16 13.23 -14.71
CA CYS A 258 -7.41 11.80 -14.66
C CYS A 258 -6.38 11.11 -13.73
N LEU A 259 -6.81 10.73 -12.54
CA LEU A 259 -5.97 10.13 -11.50
C LEU A 259 -5.55 8.69 -11.80
N SER A 260 -6.19 8.00 -12.77
CA SER A 260 -5.81 6.64 -13.14
C SER A 260 -4.50 6.55 -13.92
N TYR A 261 -3.97 7.67 -14.41
CA TYR A 261 -2.67 7.71 -15.07
C TYR A 261 -1.61 8.33 -14.16
N VAL A 262 -0.44 7.70 -14.14
CA VAL A 262 0.74 8.26 -13.47
C VAL A 262 1.15 9.54 -14.20
N MET A 263 1.08 10.65 -13.49
CA MET A 263 1.43 11.97 -14.01
C MET A 263 2.95 12.10 -14.13
N ASP A 264 3.40 13.06 -14.93
CA ASP A 264 4.82 13.41 -15.01
C ASP A 264 5.37 13.92 -13.67
N LYS A 265 6.68 13.76 -13.48
CA LYS A 265 7.40 14.22 -12.27
C LYS A 265 7.23 15.73 -12.03
N GLN A 266 7.19 16.51 -13.12
CA GLN A 266 7.04 17.97 -13.07
C GLN A 266 5.63 18.41 -12.58
N SER A 267 4.69 17.48 -12.44
CA SER A 267 3.39 17.80 -11.84
C SER A 267 3.51 18.19 -10.37
N HIS A 268 4.57 17.72 -9.68
CA HIS A 268 4.73 17.90 -8.24
C HIS A 268 3.46 17.58 -7.45
N PHE A 269 2.72 16.57 -7.93
CA PHE A 269 1.47 16.15 -7.33
C PHE A 269 1.72 15.14 -6.20
N ALA A 270 1.02 15.31 -5.09
CA ALA A 270 0.95 14.28 -4.05
C ALA A 270 -0.45 14.28 -3.40
N SER A 271 -1.01 13.09 -3.22
CA SER A 271 -2.29 12.91 -2.54
C SER A 271 -2.43 11.53 -1.92
N LYS A 272 -3.04 11.48 -0.74
CA LYS A 272 -3.52 10.26 -0.11
C LYS A 272 -5.03 10.17 -0.27
N LEU A 273 -5.50 9.07 -0.81
CA LEU A 273 -6.90 8.82 -1.10
C LEU A 273 -7.33 7.50 -0.45
N PHE A 274 -8.56 7.46 0.07
CA PHE A 274 -9.20 6.22 0.51
C PHE A 274 -10.51 6.02 -0.23
N SER A 275 -10.77 4.80 -0.69
CA SER A 275 -12.07 4.47 -1.25
C SER A 275 -13.16 4.57 -0.17
N LYS A 276 -14.40 4.78 -0.58
CA LYS A 276 -15.52 4.48 0.31
C LYS A 276 -15.57 2.99 0.62
N PRO A 277 -16.17 2.58 1.75
CA PRO A 277 -16.34 1.17 2.06
C PRO A 277 -16.99 0.44 0.88
N MET A 278 -16.41 -0.68 0.50
CA MET A 278 -16.93 -1.48 -0.60
C MET A 278 -18.15 -2.27 -0.11
N ASN A 279 -19.27 -2.15 -0.81
CA ASN A 279 -20.53 -2.79 -0.41
C ASN A 279 -20.46 -4.31 -0.55
N ASN A 280 -20.67 -5.02 0.54
CA ASN A 280 -20.71 -6.50 0.60
C ASN A 280 -21.94 -7.13 -0.08
N ASN A 281 -22.87 -6.31 -0.62
CA ASN A 281 -24.11 -6.79 -1.26
C ASN A 281 -23.97 -7.00 -2.78
N ALA A 282 -22.79 -6.82 -3.36
CA ALA A 282 -22.55 -7.10 -4.77
C ALA A 282 -22.45 -8.62 -5.00
N GLN A 283 -23.03 -9.11 -6.09
CA GLN A 283 -22.90 -10.52 -6.51
C GLN A 283 -21.43 -10.94 -6.76
N ASN A 284 -20.52 -9.97 -6.89
CA ASN A 284 -19.09 -10.18 -7.00
C ASN A 284 -18.38 -9.24 -6.01
N ASN A 285 -17.90 -9.81 -4.91
CA ASN A 285 -17.13 -9.13 -3.87
C ASN A 285 -15.60 -9.25 -4.07
N LEU A 286 -15.15 -9.90 -5.15
CA LEU A 286 -13.73 -9.93 -5.52
C LEU A 286 -13.30 -8.56 -6.04
N ILE A 287 -12.30 -8.00 -5.38
CA ILE A 287 -11.67 -6.73 -5.72
C ILE A 287 -10.32 -7.00 -6.37
N THR A 288 -10.01 -6.25 -7.41
CA THR A 288 -8.69 -6.21 -8.02
C THR A 288 -8.22 -4.77 -8.13
N VAL A 289 -7.00 -4.52 -7.71
CA VAL A 289 -6.30 -3.25 -7.85
C VAL A 289 -4.92 -3.52 -8.45
N ALA A 290 -4.54 -2.79 -9.48
CA ALA A 290 -3.29 -3.04 -10.19
C ALA A 290 -2.64 -1.77 -10.73
N LEU A 291 -1.34 -1.79 -10.84
CA LEU A 291 -0.54 -0.87 -11.64
C LEU A 291 -0.14 -1.57 -12.93
N THR A 292 -0.33 -0.91 -14.07
CA THR A 292 0.01 -1.47 -15.38
C THR A 292 1.06 -0.62 -16.07
N ARG A 293 1.85 -1.25 -16.92
CA ARG A 293 2.84 -0.62 -17.79
C ARG A 293 2.78 -1.22 -19.19
N GLU A 294 3.51 -0.61 -20.13
CA GLU A 294 3.58 -1.07 -21.52
C GLU A 294 2.19 -1.26 -22.15
N ASN A 295 1.34 -0.23 -22.02
CA ASN A 295 -0.05 -0.22 -22.52
C ASN A 295 -0.91 -1.39 -21.98
N GLY A 296 -0.66 -1.80 -20.74
CA GLY A 296 -1.40 -2.87 -20.09
C GLY A 296 -0.84 -4.29 -20.31
N ALA A 297 0.26 -4.42 -21.06
CA ALA A 297 0.88 -5.72 -21.33
C ALA A 297 1.52 -6.36 -20.07
N GLN A 298 1.84 -5.55 -19.08
CA GLN A 298 2.41 -5.98 -17.81
C GLN A 298 1.62 -5.35 -16.67
N ARG A 299 1.30 -6.14 -15.65
CA ARG A 299 0.54 -5.69 -14.47
C ARG A 299 1.10 -6.32 -13.21
N CYS A 300 1.06 -5.53 -12.13
CA CYS A 300 1.28 -5.99 -10.77
C CYS A 300 0.21 -5.42 -9.87
N GLY A 301 -0.31 -6.22 -8.97
CA GLY A 301 -1.39 -5.75 -8.12
C GLY A 301 -1.89 -6.79 -7.13
N PHE A 302 -3.09 -6.54 -6.62
CA PHE A 302 -3.69 -7.31 -5.55
C PHE A 302 -5.12 -7.70 -5.89
N SER A 303 -5.50 -8.91 -5.45
CA SER A 303 -6.89 -9.39 -5.48
C SER A 303 -7.28 -9.87 -4.08
N TYR A 304 -8.47 -9.51 -3.63
CA TYR A 304 -9.01 -9.85 -2.31
C TYR A 304 -10.52 -9.73 -2.29
N TYR A 305 -11.15 -10.24 -1.24
CA TYR A 305 -12.59 -10.12 -1.05
C TYR A 305 -12.93 -8.90 -0.19
N SER A 306 -13.93 -8.11 -0.61
CA SER A 306 -14.34 -6.87 0.06
C SER A 306 -14.97 -7.07 1.44
N ASP A 307 -15.45 -8.25 1.75
CA ASP A 307 -15.92 -8.65 3.07
C ASP A 307 -14.78 -8.95 4.06
N GLU A 308 -13.58 -9.24 3.54
CA GLU A 308 -12.36 -9.40 4.35
C GLU A 308 -11.55 -8.11 4.41
N VAL A 309 -11.40 -7.40 3.27
CA VAL A 309 -10.61 -6.16 3.14
C VAL A 309 -11.50 -5.07 2.53
N SER A 310 -11.90 -4.12 3.35
CA SER A 310 -13.05 -3.25 3.10
C SER A 310 -12.79 -2.00 2.26
N HIS A 311 -11.51 -1.60 2.09
CA HIS A 311 -11.12 -0.34 1.45
C HIS A 311 -9.89 -0.51 0.56
N VAL A 312 -9.64 0.51 -0.25
CA VAL A 312 -8.40 0.73 -1.00
C VAL A 312 -7.85 2.10 -0.63
N GLY A 313 -6.60 2.15 -0.19
CA GLY A 313 -5.80 3.36 -0.12
C GLY A 313 -4.99 3.56 -1.40
N LEU A 314 -4.85 4.80 -1.84
CA LEU A 314 -3.95 5.19 -2.92
C LEU A 314 -3.00 6.28 -2.40
N TRP A 315 -1.70 6.02 -2.43
CA TRP A 315 -0.68 7.03 -2.25
C TRP A 315 -0.11 7.40 -3.60
N LEU A 316 -0.45 8.58 -4.08
CA LEU A 316 0.02 9.13 -5.35
C LEU A 316 1.05 10.21 -5.05
N ASN A 317 2.33 9.96 -5.30
CA ASN A 317 3.38 10.94 -5.05
C ASN A 317 4.28 11.07 -6.27
N TYR A 318 4.02 12.11 -7.04
CA TYR A 318 4.76 12.46 -8.26
C TYR A 318 5.66 13.66 -7.98
N GLN A 319 6.62 13.46 -7.07
CA GLN A 319 7.54 14.49 -6.56
C GLN A 319 6.85 15.68 -5.86
N GLY A 320 5.60 15.51 -5.40
CA GLY A 320 4.85 16.54 -4.70
C GLY A 320 5.11 16.61 -3.20
N TRP A 321 5.66 15.54 -2.64
CA TRP A 321 5.93 15.45 -1.21
C TRP A 321 7.24 14.70 -0.94
N SER A 322 7.95 15.18 0.08
CA SER A 322 9.09 14.48 0.68
C SER A 322 8.93 14.52 2.20
N GLY A 323 9.28 13.44 2.88
CA GLY A 323 9.57 13.48 4.30
C GLY A 323 10.72 14.47 4.57
N SER A 324 10.98 14.78 5.83
CA SER A 324 11.93 15.84 6.21
C SER A 324 13.38 15.58 5.78
N ALA A 325 13.75 14.36 5.38
CA ALA A 325 15.13 13.97 5.10
C ALA A 325 15.38 13.36 3.71
N LEU A 326 14.35 13.15 2.90
CA LEU A 326 14.44 12.45 1.63
C LEU A 326 14.15 13.38 0.45
N ALA A 327 14.76 13.08 -0.70
CA ALA A 327 14.34 13.69 -1.95
C ALA A 327 12.89 13.29 -2.26
N PRO A 328 12.08 14.15 -2.92
CA PRO A 328 10.71 13.82 -3.28
C PRO A 328 10.64 12.51 -4.07
N ALA A 329 9.80 11.58 -3.64
CA ALA A 329 9.62 10.29 -4.28
C ALA A 329 8.75 10.40 -5.53
N TYR A 330 8.95 9.46 -6.47
CA TYR A 330 8.09 9.31 -7.65
C TYR A 330 7.51 7.90 -7.65
N VAL A 331 6.37 7.76 -6.96
CA VAL A 331 5.83 6.47 -6.56
C VAL A 331 4.30 6.43 -6.61
N VAL A 332 3.77 5.21 -6.64
CA VAL A 332 2.36 4.88 -6.42
C VAL A 332 2.27 3.85 -5.30
N GLY A 333 1.50 4.13 -4.26
CA GLY A 333 1.04 3.14 -3.28
C GLY A 333 -0.31 2.60 -3.69
N LEU A 334 -0.46 1.27 -3.79
CA LEU A 334 -1.73 0.58 -3.93
C LEU A 334 -1.97 -0.21 -2.64
N GLU A 335 -2.89 0.25 -1.83
CA GLU A 335 -2.98 -0.15 -0.44
C GLU A 335 -4.33 -0.83 -0.13
N PRO A 336 -4.46 -2.17 -0.26
CA PRO A 336 -5.58 -2.88 0.35
C PRO A 336 -5.66 -2.60 1.85
N CYS A 337 -6.85 -2.14 2.34
CA CYS A 337 -7.00 -1.69 3.71
C CYS A 337 -8.22 -2.30 4.40
N ILE A 338 -8.11 -2.55 5.70
CA ILE A 338 -9.22 -2.70 6.63
C ILE A 338 -9.34 -1.36 7.36
N GLY A 339 -10.41 -0.61 7.08
CA GLY A 339 -10.56 0.79 7.47
C GLY A 339 -10.04 1.75 6.39
N GLY A 340 -10.57 2.98 6.39
CA GLY A 340 -10.38 3.92 5.27
C GLY A 340 -9.83 5.28 5.68
N HIS A 341 -8.98 5.35 6.69
CA HIS A 341 -8.38 6.60 7.18
C HIS A 341 -6.93 6.41 7.57
N ASP A 342 -6.17 7.50 7.67
CA ASP A 342 -4.84 7.47 8.29
C ASP A 342 -4.93 7.38 9.83
N SER A 343 -5.98 7.97 10.43
CA SER A 343 -6.22 7.98 11.88
C SER A 343 -7.27 6.95 12.29
N LEU A 344 -6.93 6.05 13.19
CA LEU A 344 -7.88 5.09 13.80
C LEU A 344 -8.98 5.83 14.57
N GLN A 345 -8.66 6.91 15.28
CA GLN A 345 -9.66 7.69 15.99
C GLN A 345 -10.71 8.29 15.03
N GLN A 346 -10.28 8.76 13.87
CA GLN A 346 -11.18 9.26 12.84
C GLN A 346 -12.02 8.11 12.23
N ALA A 347 -11.41 6.96 11.95
CA ALA A 347 -12.10 5.78 11.47
C ALA A 347 -13.15 5.28 12.47
N MET A 348 -12.85 5.28 13.76
CA MET A 348 -13.81 4.93 14.82
C MET A 348 -15.00 5.90 14.85
N THR A 349 -14.76 7.20 14.70
CA THR A 349 -15.83 8.21 14.65
C THR A 349 -16.77 8.00 13.47
N LYS A 350 -16.26 7.49 12.35
CA LYS A 350 -17.04 7.22 11.12
C LYS A 350 -17.53 5.78 11.00
N ASN A 351 -17.20 4.93 11.98
CA ASN A 351 -17.49 3.49 11.94
C ASN A 351 -16.87 2.77 10.72
N GLU A 352 -15.66 3.19 10.33
CA GLU A 352 -14.87 2.65 9.21
C GLU A 352 -13.59 1.99 9.73
N TYR A 353 -13.70 1.09 10.69
CA TYR A 353 -12.62 0.34 11.33
C TYR A 353 -13.06 -1.11 11.59
N ALA A 354 -12.13 -1.96 11.96
CA ALA A 354 -12.44 -3.30 12.43
C ALA A 354 -12.13 -3.46 13.92
N GLN A 355 -12.69 -4.51 14.53
CA GLN A 355 -12.50 -4.81 15.94
C GLN A 355 -12.37 -6.32 16.15
N VAL A 356 -11.37 -6.73 16.92
CA VAL A 356 -11.25 -8.14 17.37
C VAL A 356 -11.72 -8.25 18.82
N PRO A 357 -12.69 -9.11 19.12
CA PRO A 357 -13.15 -9.34 20.51
C PRO A 357 -12.00 -9.75 21.43
N ALA A 358 -12.18 -9.59 22.73
CA ALA A 358 -11.24 -10.10 23.74
C ALA A 358 -10.94 -11.58 23.51
N SER A 359 -9.67 -11.95 23.50
CA SER A 359 -9.19 -13.31 23.19
C SER A 359 -9.65 -13.87 21.83
N GLY A 360 -10.20 -13.02 20.97
CA GLY A 360 -10.67 -13.38 19.64
C GLY A 360 -9.57 -13.34 18.57
N LYS A 361 -9.96 -13.66 17.34
CA LYS A 361 -9.09 -13.57 16.18
C LYS A 361 -9.83 -13.05 14.96
N HIS A 362 -9.09 -12.43 14.04
CA HIS A 362 -9.55 -12.06 12.70
C HIS A 362 -8.53 -12.57 11.67
N SER A 363 -9.00 -13.04 10.52
CA SER A 363 -8.13 -13.50 9.44
C SER A 363 -8.66 -13.01 8.11
N TRP A 364 -7.75 -12.72 7.19
CA TRP A 364 -8.06 -12.31 5.81
C TRP A 364 -6.94 -12.75 4.87
N SER A 365 -7.21 -12.68 3.57
CA SER A 365 -6.24 -13.07 2.54
C SER A 365 -6.18 -12.04 1.43
N VAL A 366 -4.98 -11.88 0.87
CA VAL A 366 -4.72 -11.06 -0.31
C VAL A 366 -3.83 -11.86 -1.26
N SER A 367 -4.19 -11.94 -2.53
CA SER A 367 -3.30 -12.42 -3.59
C SER A 367 -2.53 -11.24 -4.18
N CYS A 368 -1.20 -11.34 -4.24
CA CYS A 368 -0.33 -10.42 -4.96
C CYS A 368 0.10 -11.06 -6.28
N PHE A 369 -0.29 -10.51 -7.41
CA PHE A 369 0.01 -11.06 -8.73
C PHE A 369 0.97 -10.18 -9.53
N ILE A 370 1.75 -10.83 -10.43
CA ILE A 370 2.67 -10.19 -11.39
C ILE A 370 2.46 -10.85 -12.75
N GLU A 371 1.90 -10.12 -13.70
CA GLU A 371 1.54 -10.60 -15.05
C GLU A 371 2.28 -9.86 -16.16
#